data_db7170caa92983934dc39a21a3893b8d
#
_entry.id   db7170caa92983934dc39a21a3893b8d
#
_cell.length_a   1.000
_cell.length_b   1.000
_cell.length_c   1.000
_cell.angle_alpha   90.00
_cell.angle_beta   90.00
_cell.angle_gamma   90.00
#
_symmetry.space_group_name_H-M   'P 1'
#
loop_
_entity.id
_entity.type
_entity.pdbx_description
1 polymer ?
#
loop_
_entity_poly.entity_id
_entity_poly.type
_entity_poly.pdbx_seq_one_letter_code
_entity_poly.pdbx_strand_id
1 'polypeptide(L)'
;MKKLDIKGIIFDYGGTLDTRGDHWSEVLWQGYEHFGIGVAADEEVEPGVSIHKQAFRDAYVYGERALAVNPIVTPDFHFEDILREKLILELNFLAGKELLETGKDDAEKQAKLGNDSDASSESLLLSLSDSEIHQIAVDMAHYINAKTLDLLHENKQVLEHLKEAGYPMVLVSNFYGNINQVLKDAEIDGYFKEVIESAVVGVRKPNPAIFALGVCALDLPASQVLVVGDTYGKDIIPAHKLGCHTLWIKGLQWEEKQVDESIPDGIIRKLSEMEEFLKIS
;
A
#
# COMPACT_ATOMS: atom_id res chain seq x y z
N MET A 1 1.54 -29.77 -2.80
CA MET A 1 1.55 -29.13 -1.46
C MET A 1 0.45 -29.70 -0.57
N LYS A 2 0.62 -29.66 0.76
CA LYS A 2 -0.45 -30.09 1.69
C LYS A 2 -1.48 -28.95 1.75
N LYS A 3 -2.73 -29.23 1.37
CA LYS A 3 -3.81 -28.25 1.49
C LYS A 3 -4.10 -27.96 2.96
N LEU A 4 -4.26 -26.68 3.30
CA LEU A 4 -4.55 -26.19 4.64
C LEU A 4 -6.02 -26.43 4.99
N ASP A 5 -6.33 -26.54 6.30
CA ASP A 5 -7.72 -26.67 6.76
C ASP A 5 -8.34 -25.29 7.05
N ILE A 6 -8.45 -24.49 6.02
CA ILE A 6 -8.94 -23.12 6.06
C ILE A 6 -10.47 -23.10 5.92
N LYS A 7 -11.11 -22.22 6.69
CA LYS A 7 -12.56 -21.99 6.68
C LYS A 7 -12.94 -20.53 6.44
N GLY A 8 -12.00 -19.61 6.55
CA GLY A 8 -12.20 -18.18 6.28
C GLY A 8 -10.90 -17.48 5.94
N ILE A 9 -10.99 -16.36 5.26
CA ILE A 9 -9.84 -15.66 4.70
C ILE A 9 -9.88 -14.18 5.12
N ILE A 10 -8.75 -13.67 5.53
CA ILE A 10 -8.53 -12.24 5.76
C ILE A 10 -7.55 -11.75 4.69
N PHE A 11 -7.94 -10.71 3.98
CA PHE A 11 -7.09 -10.02 3.01
C PHE A 11 -6.61 -8.68 3.56
N ASP A 12 -5.35 -8.35 3.34
CA ASP A 12 -4.92 -6.97 3.24
C ASP A 12 -5.38 -6.37 1.90
N TYR A 13 -5.43 -5.02 1.82
CA TYR A 13 -5.76 -4.33 0.57
C TYR A 13 -4.49 -3.83 -0.14
N GLY A 14 -3.81 -2.83 0.45
CA GLY A 14 -2.72 -2.11 -0.19
C GLY A 14 -1.44 -2.92 -0.32
N GLY A 15 -1.00 -3.18 -1.53
CA GLY A 15 0.10 -4.09 -1.81
C GLY A 15 -0.35 -5.52 -2.10
N THR A 16 -1.56 -5.89 -1.66
CA THR A 16 -2.07 -7.27 -1.74
C THR A 16 -3.11 -7.43 -2.84
N LEU A 17 -4.22 -6.71 -2.76
CA LEU A 17 -5.30 -6.80 -3.76
C LEU A 17 -5.09 -5.85 -4.94
N ASP A 18 -4.49 -4.70 -4.69
CA ASP A 18 -4.34 -3.60 -5.63
C ASP A 18 -2.96 -3.54 -6.32
N THR A 19 -2.03 -4.39 -5.87
CA THR A 19 -0.76 -4.66 -6.55
C THR A 19 -0.51 -6.17 -6.65
N ARG A 20 0.64 -6.60 -7.09
CA ARG A 20 1.07 -8.01 -7.07
C ARG A 20 2.12 -8.26 -5.98
N GLY A 21 1.91 -7.73 -4.80
CA GLY A 21 2.86 -7.76 -3.70
C GLY A 21 3.88 -6.62 -3.76
N ASP A 22 3.78 -5.74 -4.75
CA ASP A 22 4.66 -4.58 -4.86
C ASP A 22 4.28 -3.54 -3.81
N HIS A 23 5.27 -3.05 -3.10
CA HIS A 23 5.08 -1.94 -2.18
C HIS A 23 4.67 -0.68 -2.95
N TRP A 24 3.76 0.10 -2.40
CA TRP A 24 3.20 1.28 -3.09
C TRP A 24 4.26 2.31 -3.52
N SER A 25 5.40 2.38 -2.85
CA SER A 25 6.51 3.22 -3.31
C SER A 25 7.05 2.78 -4.68
N GLU A 26 7.04 1.48 -4.96
CA GLU A 26 7.50 0.95 -6.24
C GLU A 26 6.48 1.24 -7.35
N VAL A 27 5.19 1.15 -7.03
CA VAL A 27 4.10 1.49 -7.95
C VAL A 27 4.14 2.98 -8.33
N LEU A 28 4.31 3.86 -7.32
CA LEU A 28 4.44 5.30 -7.58
C LEU A 28 5.72 5.62 -8.34
N TRP A 29 6.85 4.98 -7.99
CA TRP A 29 8.11 5.19 -8.71
C TRP A 29 7.98 4.87 -10.21
N GLN A 30 7.29 3.79 -10.58
CA GLN A 30 7.00 3.48 -11.98
C GLN A 30 6.16 4.58 -12.65
N GLY A 31 5.29 5.26 -11.90
CA GLY A 31 4.60 6.46 -12.38
C GLY A 31 5.57 7.60 -12.67
N TYR A 32 6.48 7.90 -11.76
CA TYR A 32 7.50 8.93 -11.94
C TYR A 32 8.39 8.65 -13.16
N GLU A 33 8.80 7.40 -13.35
CA GLU A 33 9.57 6.97 -14.54
C GLU A 33 8.75 7.13 -15.83
N HIS A 34 7.48 6.74 -15.82
CA HIS A 34 6.59 6.84 -16.98
C HIS A 34 6.40 8.28 -17.45
N PHE A 35 6.35 9.22 -16.53
CA PHE A 35 6.20 10.65 -16.83
C PHE A 35 7.56 11.37 -17.05
N GLY A 36 8.67 10.65 -17.05
CA GLY A 36 10.00 11.19 -17.29
C GLY A 36 10.55 12.04 -16.14
N ILE A 37 9.95 11.97 -14.97
CA ILE A 37 10.43 12.65 -13.75
C ILE A 37 11.43 11.74 -13.01
N GLY A 38 11.17 10.46 -12.96
CA GLY A 38 12.10 9.46 -12.42
C GLY A 38 13.06 8.97 -13.49
N VAL A 39 14.35 8.87 -13.14
CA VAL A 39 15.38 8.32 -14.02
C VAL A 39 16.13 7.18 -13.33
N ALA A 40 16.65 6.24 -14.12
CA ALA A 40 17.45 5.14 -13.61
C ALA A 40 18.74 5.64 -12.93
N ALA A 41 19.31 4.80 -12.05
CA ALA A 41 20.47 5.20 -11.24
C ALA A 41 21.75 5.47 -12.05
N ASP A 42 21.83 4.94 -13.27
CA ASP A 42 22.92 5.11 -14.23
C ASP A 42 22.66 6.22 -15.26
N GLU A 43 21.49 6.81 -15.26
CA GLU A 43 21.13 7.95 -16.11
C GLU A 43 21.44 9.28 -15.41
N GLU A 44 21.78 10.30 -16.20
CA GLU A 44 22.00 11.66 -15.67
C GLU A 44 20.67 12.32 -15.31
N VAL A 45 20.63 12.94 -14.12
CA VAL A 45 19.49 13.75 -13.70
C VAL A 45 19.51 15.07 -14.45
N GLU A 46 18.42 15.41 -15.12
CA GLU A 46 18.23 16.73 -15.70
C GLU A 46 17.82 17.72 -14.58
N PRO A 47 18.68 18.71 -14.25
CA PRO A 47 18.40 19.61 -13.14
C PRO A 47 17.07 20.35 -13.30
N GLY A 48 16.26 20.32 -12.26
CA GLY A 48 14.94 20.96 -12.25
C GLY A 48 13.83 20.21 -12.98
N VAL A 49 14.11 19.03 -13.57
CA VAL A 49 13.16 18.25 -14.37
C VAL A 49 13.04 16.82 -13.85
N SER A 50 14.15 16.15 -13.56
CA SER A 50 14.13 14.73 -13.17
C SER A 50 14.87 14.46 -11.86
N ILE A 51 14.66 13.28 -11.28
CA ILE A 51 15.20 12.87 -9.99
C ILE A 51 15.58 11.39 -9.99
N HIS A 52 16.52 11.02 -9.12
CA HIS A 52 16.78 9.62 -8.79
C HIS A 52 15.85 9.09 -7.70
N LYS A 53 15.72 7.78 -7.63
CA LYS A 53 14.85 7.06 -6.69
C LYS A 53 15.10 7.42 -5.22
N GLN A 54 16.31 7.84 -4.84
CA GLN A 54 16.60 8.24 -3.46
C GLN A 54 15.85 9.52 -3.06
N ALA A 55 15.82 10.54 -3.93
CA ALA A 55 15.06 11.77 -3.67
C ALA A 55 13.54 11.49 -3.61
N PHE A 56 13.04 10.66 -4.53
CA PHE A 56 11.66 10.17 -4.48
C PHE A 56 11.32 9.50 -3.15
N ARG A 57 12.23 8.70 -2.58
CA ARG A 57 11.98 8.02 -1.30
C ARG A 57 11.66 8.99 -0.17
N ASP A 58 12.37 10.09 -0.07
CA ASP A 58 12.12 11.10 0.96
C ASP A 58 10.77 11.80 0.73
N ALA A 59 10.45 12.12 -0.52
CA ALA A 59 9.15 12.67 -0.89
C ALA A 59 7.99 11.70 -0.59
N TYR A 60 8.15 10.41 -0.90
CA TYR A 60 7.16 9.38 -0.58
C TYR A 60 6.89 9.29 0.92
N VAL A 61 7.95 9.23 1.74
CA VAL A 61 7.81 9.19 3.20
C VAL A 61 7.11 10.45 3.72
N TYR A 62 7.46 11.61 3.15
CA TYR A 62 6.79 12.87 3.49
C TYR A 62 5.29 12.81 3.15
N GLY A 63 4.92 12.42 1.93
CA GLY A 63 3.52 12.31 1.49
C GLY A 63 2.68 11.38 2.37
N GLU A 64 3.20 10.17 2.69
CA GLU A 64 2.54 9.23 3.60
C GLU A 64 2.26 9.83 4.98
N ARG A 65 3.23 10.53 5.55
CA ARG A 65 3.10 11.15 6.88
C ARG A 65 2.15 12.33 6.86
N ALA A 66 2.26 13.20 5.86
CA ALA A 66 1.40 14.35 5.72
C ALA A 66 -0.08 13.94 5.58
N LEU A 67 -0.39 12.92 4.77
CA LEU A 67 -1.74 12.37 4.67
C LEU A 67 -2.25 11.75 5.99
N ALA A 68 -1.35 11.14 6.78
CA ALA A 68 -1.72 10.50 8.03
C ALA A 68 -2.09 11.49 9.15
N VAL A 69 -1.53 12.70 9.15
CA VAL A 69 -1.72 13.68 10.22
C VAL A 69 -2.61 14.86 9.85
N ASN A 70 -2.79 15.14 8.56
CA ASN A 70 -3.67 16.20 8.08
C ASN A 70 -4.99 15.57 7.58
N PRO A 71 -6.16 16.10 7.96
CA PRO A 71 -7.45 15.53 7.56
C PRO A 71 -7.81 15.90 6.10
N ILE A 72 -6.97 15.49 5.14
CA ILE A 72 -7.16 15.75 3.71
C ILE A 72 -8.15 14.73 3.14
N VAL A 73 -7.98 13.45 3.49
CA VAL A 73 -8.82 12.38 2.95
C VAL A 73 -10.17 12.38 3.66
N THR A 74 -11.24 12.44 2.88
CA THR A 74 -12.63 12.32 3.37
C THR A 74 -13.18 10.92 3.03
N PRO A 75 -14.23 10.44 3.72
CA PRO A 75 -14.78 9.10 3.50
C PRO A 75 -15.33 8.83 2.09
N ASP A 76 -15.60 9.87 1.32
CA ASP A 76 -16.11 9.84 -0.05
C ASP A 76 -15.01 10.01 -1.12
N PHE A 77 -13.73 10.16 -0.72
CA PHE A 77 -12.63 10.20 -1.67
C PHE A 77 -12.53 8.88 -2.45
N HIS A 78 -12.40 9.01 -3.77
CA HIS A 78 -12.01 7.93 -4.65
C HIS A 78 -10.51 7.63 -4.50
N PHE A 79 -10.08 6.48 -4.96
CA PHE A 79 -8.67 6.13 -4.88
C PHE A 79 -7.77 7.09 -5.69
N GLU A 80 -8.26 7.54 -6.85
CA GLU A 80 -7.60 8.54 -7.67
C GLU A 80 -7.41 9.89 -6.95
N ASP A 81 -8.35 10.28 -6.10
CA ASP A 81 -8.26 11.50 -5.28
C ASP A 81 -7.11 11.38 -4.25
N ILE A 82 -6.99 10.22 -3.59
CA ILE A 82 -5.87 9.97 -2.66
C ILE A 82 -4.53 10.05 -3.38
N LEU A 83 -4.43 9.38 -4.54
CA LEU A 83 -3.21 9.40 -5.35
C LEU A 83 -2.84 10.82 -5.77
N ARG A 84 -3.81 11.61 -6.24
CA ARG A 84 -3.61 13.00 -6.63
C ARG A 84 -3.08 13.85 -5.48
N GLU A 85 -3.75 13.82 -4.31
CA GLU A 85 -3.32 14.60 -3.14
C GLU A 85 -1.92 14.17 -2.68
N LYS A 86 -1.64 12.88 -2.66
CA LYS A 86 -0.33 12.34 -2.31
C LYS A 86 0.76 12.82 -3.28
N LEU A 87 0.50 12.75 -4.58
CA LEU A 87 1.44 13.20 -5.60
C LEU A 87 1.67 14.72 -5.54
N ILE A 88 0.63 15.52 -5.24
CA ILE A 88 0.78 16.96 -5.01
C ILE A 88 1.74 17.21 -3.83
N LEU A 89 1.59 16.48 -2.74
CA LEU A 89 2.47 16.60 -1.56
C LEU A 89 3.91 16.21 -1.90
N GLU A 90 4.11 15.09 -2.59
CA GLU A 90 5.43 14.59 -2.98
C GLU A 90 6.13 15.56 -3.95
N LEU A 91 5.44 16.03 -4.99
CA LEU A 91 5.98 16.96 -5.98
C LEU A 91 6.30 18.34 -5.37
N ASN A 92 5.47 18.83 -4.44
CA ASN A 92 5.77 20.08 -3.70
C ASN A 92 7.00 19.89 -2.80
N PHE A 93 7.16 18.75 -2.15
CA PHE A 93 8.36 18.42 -1.38
C PHE A 93 9.61 18.47 -2.27
N LEU A 94 9.56 17.81 -3.43
CA LEU A 94 10.65 17.80 -4.41
C LEU A 94 10.95 19.17 -5.01
N ALA A 95 9.96 20.03 -5.12
CA ALA A 95 10.11 21.40 -5.59
C ALA A 95 10.58 22.39 -4.48
N GLY A 96 10.81 21.90 -3.27
CA GLY A 96 11.25 22.74 -2.15
C GLY A 96 10.21 23.79 -1.72
N LYS A 97 8.92 23.56 -1.97
CA LYS A 97 7.83 24.47 -1.64
C LYS A 97 7.39 24.32 -0.19
N GLU A 98 6.52 25.22 0.28
CA GLU A 98 5.95 25.15 1.63
C GLU A 98 5.26 23.80 1.88
N LEU A 99 5.59 23.17 3.02
CA LEU A 99 5.19 21.81 3.35
C LEU A 99 4.18 21.81 4.49
N LEU A 100 3.32 20.80 4.52
CA LEU A 100 2.42 20.52 5.63
C LEU A 100 3.18 19.93 6.82
N GLU A 101 2.64 20.08 8.02
CA GLU A 101 3.20 19.44 9.22
C GLU A 101 3.10 17.91 9.11
N THR A 102 4.16 17.22 9.51
CA THR A 102 4.27 15.75 9.47
C THR A 102 4.30 15.10 10.86
N GLY A 103 3.99 15.88 11.92
CA GLY A 103 3.99 15.42 13.32
C GLY A 103 5.25 15.80 14.08
N LYS A 104 5.14 15.86 15.44
CA LYS A 104 6.18 16.41 16.31
C LYS A 104 7.50 15.62 16.34
N ASP A 105 7.47 14.30 16.14
CA ASP A 105 8.67 13.46 16.20
C ASP A 105 9.57 13.60 14.96
N ASP A 106 9.07 14.18 13.89
CA ASP A 106 9.78 14.29 12.62
C ASP A 106 10.40 15.66 12.39
N ALA A 107 9.89 16.70 13.02
CA ALA A 107 10.50 18.04 12.97
C ALA A 107 11.94 18.05 13.54
N GLU A 108 12.21 17.25 14.59
CA GLU A 108 13.56 17.09 15.14
C GLU A 108 14.49 16.26 14.23
N LYS A 109 13.94 15.30 13.45
CA LYS A 109 14.73 14.50 12.50
C LYS A 109 15.02 15.26 11.21
N GLN A 110 14.06 16.05 10.72
CA GLN A 110 14.29 16.94 9.57
C GLN A 110 15.32 18.03 9.89
N ALA A 111 15.29 18.59 11.09
CA ALA A 111 16.33 19.52 11.55
C ALA A 111 17.74 18.89 11.65
N LYS A 112 17.83 17.57 11.86
CA LYS A 112 19.11 16.82 11.87
C LYS A 112 19.55 16.37 10.47
N LEU A 113 18.62 16.05 9.57
CA LEU A 113 18.94 15.74 8.16
C LEU A 113 19.41 17.00 7.39
N GLY A 114 18.89 18.17 7.73
CA GLY A 114 19.33 19.44 7.14
C GLY A 114 20.72 19.93 7.54
N ASN A 115 21.38 19.28 8.53
CA ASN A 115 22.70 19.70 9.02
C ASN A 115 23.86 18.79 8.61
N ASP A 116 23.61 17.62 8.03
CA ASP A 116 24.67 16.63 7.74
C ASP A 116 24.84 16.27 6.25
N SER A 117 24.11 16.90 5.36
CA SER A 117 24.34 16.73 3.93
C SER A 117 24.86 18.02 3.31
N ASP A 118 25.82 17.91 2.41
CA ASP A 118 26.23 18.91 1.42
C ASP A 118 25.05 19.28 0.47
N ALA A 119 23.83 19.31 1.01
CA ALA A 119 22.55 19.50 0.38
C ALA A 119 22.27 20.94 -0.07
N SER A 120 23.31 21.76 -0.23
CA SER A 120 23.14 23.13 -0.72
C SER A 120 22.91 23.26 -2.22
N SER A 121 22.96 22.16 -2.99
CA SER A 121 22.76 22.19 -4.44
C SER A 121 21.62 21.28 -4.98
N GLU A 122 21.08 20.36 -4.18
CA GLU A 122 20.02 19.43 -4.65
C GLU A 122 18.61 19.82 -4.22
N SER A 123 18.42 20.92 -3.48
CA SER A 123 17.13 21.28 -2.87
C SER A 123 16.06 21.85 -3.84
N LEU A 124 16.38 22.00 -5.10
CA LEU A 124 15.44 22.37 -6.17
C LEU A 124 15.45 21.30 -7.25
N LEU A 125 15.00 20.11 -6.88
CA LEU A 125 14.96 18.97 -7.79
C LEU A 125 13.98 19.16 -8.94
N LEU A 126 12.91 19.96 -8.72
CA LEU A 126 11.95 20.29 -9.76
C LEU A 126 11.65 21.80 -9.78
N SER A 127 11.80 22.43 -10.93
CA SER A 127 11.47 23.85 -11.13
C SER A 127 10.01 24.07 -11.58
N LEU A 128 9.08 23.23 -11.09
CA LEU A 128 7.69 23.25 -11.50
C LEU A 128 6.88 24.37 -10.83
N SER A 129 6.01 25.01 -11.59
CA SER A 129 4.96 25.89 -11.07
C SER A 129 3.86 25.08 -10.39
N ASP A 130 3.01 25.74 -9.57
CA ASP A 130 1.88 25.05 -8.90
C ASP A 130 0.89 24.45 -9.89
N SER A 131 0.69 25.10 -11.03
CA SER A 131 -0.18 24.60 -12.10
C SER A 131 0.39 23.33 -12.76
N GLU A 132 1.70 23.30 -12.98
CA GLU A 132 2.38 22.12 -13.53
C GLU A 132 2.37 20.96 -12.55
N ILE A 133 2.65 21.20 -11.26
CA ILE A 133 2.54 20.20 -10.21
C ILE A 133 1.15 19.59 -10.18
N HIS A 134 0.12 20.45 -10.18
CA HIS A 134 -1.27 19.98 -10.14
C HIS A 134 -1.61 19.14 -11.38
N GLN A 135 -1.24 19.58 -12.58
CA GLN A 135 -1.53 18.85 -13.81
C GLN A 135 -0.80 17.51 -13.85
N ILE A 136 0.48 17.47 -13.51
CA ILE A 136 1.26 16.23 -13.44
C ILE A 136 0.65 15.26 -12.43
N ALA A 137 0.27 15.76 -11.25
CA ALA A 137 -0.34 14.92 -10.22
C ALA A 137 -1.67 14.31 -10.67
N VAL A 138 -2.51 15.07 -11.39
CA VAL A 138 -3.76 14.59 -11.98
C VAL A 138 -3.48 13.48 -13.00
N ASP A 139 -2.58 13.73 -13.95
CA ASP A 139 -2.29 12.79 -15.03
C ASP A 139 -1.64 11.50 -14.50
N MET A 140 -0.72 11.63 -13.53
CA MET A 140 -0.10 10.47 -12.87
C MET A 140 -1.11 9.69 -12.05
N ALA A 141 -1.97 10.35 -11.26
CA ALA A 141 -2.99 9.70 -10.45
C ALA A 141 -3.95 8.90 -11.35
N HIS A 142 -4.40 9.49 -12.45
CA HIS A 142 -5.26 8.82 -13.43
C HIS A 142 -4.58 7.57 -14.02
N TYR A 143 -3.33 7.71 -14.47
CA TYR A 143 -2.56 6.60 -15.03
C TYR A 143 -2.37 5.45 -14.05
N ILE A 144 -1.97 5.76 -12.82
CA ILE A 144 -1.72 4.75 -11.78
C ILE A 144 -3.04 4.09 -11.36
N ASN A 145 -4.10 4.87 -11.17
CA ASN A 145 -5.42 4.36 -10.81
C ASN A 145 -5.97 3.40 -11.88
N ALA A 146 -5.83 3.74 -13.16
CA ALA A 146 -6.27 2.86 -14.25
C ALA A 146 -5.56 1.49 -14.19
N LYS A 147 -4.24 1.46 -14.01
CA LYS A 147 -3.49 0.20 -13.85
C LYS A 147 -3.89 -0.59 -12.60
N THR A 148 -4.17 0.10 -11.50
CA THR A 148 -4.64 -0.52 -10.27
C THR A 148 -6.02 -1.17 -10.47
N LEU A 149 -6.93 -0.50 -11.15
CA LEU A 149 -8.25 -1.03 -11.48
C LEU A 149 -8.18 -2.25 -12.39
N ASP A 150 -7.29 -2.25 -13.39
CA ASP A 150 -7.08 -3.42 -14.27
C ASP A 150 -6.67 -4.65 -13.44
N LEU A 151 -5.76 -4.47 -12.47
CA LEU A 151 -5.34 -5.56 -11.60
C LEU A 151 -6.43 -5.99 -10.63
N LEU A 152 -7.19 -5.05 -10.08
CA LEU A 152 -8.34 -5.36 -9.21
C LEU A 152 -9.41 -6.15 -9.96
N HIS A 153 -9.66 -5.88 -11.24
CA HIS A 153 -10.54 -6.67 -12.10
C HIS A 153 -10.00 -8.10 -12.33
N GLU A 154 -8.68 -8.28 -12.47
CA GLU A 154 -8.07 -9.62 -12.52
C GLU A 154 -8.28 -10.35 -11.19
N ASN A 155 -7.99 -9.70 -10.06
CA ASN A 155 -8.12 -10.27 -8.72
C ASN A 155 -9.57 -10.52 -8.29
N LYS A 156 -10.54 -9.75 -8.82
CA LYS A 156 -11.97 -9.96 -8.59
C LYS A 156 -12.41 -11.39 -8.97
N GLN A 157 -11.83 -11.97 -10.02
CA GLN A 157 -12.13 -13.36 -10.41
C GLN A 157 -11.75 -14.35 -9.32
N VAL A 158 -10.61 -14.12 -8.62
CA VAL A 158 -10.20 -14.96 -7.50
C VAL A 158 -11.17 -14.81 -6.33
N LEU A 159 -11.58 -13.57 -6.00
CA LEU A 159 -12.56 -13.32 -4.94
C LEU A 159 -13.89 -13.98 -5.24
N GLU A 160 -14.33 -13.99 -6.50
CA GLU A 160 -15.55 -14.65 -6.95
C GLU A 160 -15.48 -16.16 -6.76
N HIS A 161 -14.42 -16.81 -7.21
CA HIS A 161 -14.20 -18.26 -7.01
C HIS A 161 -14.17 -18.64 -5.52
N LEU A 162 -13.52 -17.82 -4.67
CA LEU A 162 -13.49 -18.06 -3.23
C LEU A 162 -14.89 -17.95 -2.61
N LYS A 163 -15.68 -16.95 -3.02
CA LYS A 163 -17.06 -16.76 -2.58
C LYS A 163 -17.94 -17.93 -3.00
N GLU A 164 -17.83 -18.38 -4.27
CA GLU A 164 -18.55 -19.55 -4.79
C GLU A 164 -18.15 -20.85 -4.07
N ALA A 165 -16.86 -20.99 -3.71
CA ALA A 165 -16.36 -22.10 -2.90
C ALA A 165 -16.79 -22.02 -1.42
N GLY A 166 -17.51 -20.96 -1.01
CA GLY A 166 -18.08 -20.81 0.32
C GLY A 166 -17.12 -20.28 1.37
N TYR A 167 -16.01 -19.67 0.99
CA TYR A 167 -15.09 -19.02 1.95
C TYR A 167 -15.61 -17.64 2.34
N PRO A 168 -15.98 -17.39 3.62
CA PRO A 168 -16.21 -16.04 4.11
C PRO A 168 -14.91 -15.25 4.10
N MET A 169 -14.97 -14.02 3.62
CA MET A 169 -13.81 -13.13 3.47
C MET A 169 -14.00 -11.86 4.30
N VAL A 170 -12.93 -11.39 4.90
CA VAL A 170 -12.84 -10.12 5.64
C VAL A 170 -11.66 -9.32 5.12
N LEU A 171 -11.81 -8.02 5.01
CA LEU A 171 -10.72 -7.11 4.68
C LEU A 171 -10.15 -6.49 5.96
N VAL A 172 -8.82 -6.46 6.10
CA VAL A 172 -8.11 -5.79 7.21
C VAL A 172 -7.03 -4.89 6.62
N SER A 173 -7.22 -3.58 6.66
CA SER A 173 -6.31 -2.63 6.02
C SER A 173 -5.88 -1.47 6.92
N ASN A 174 -4.61 -1.06 6.76
CA ASN A 174 -4.18 0.25 7.21
C ASN A 174 -4.52 1.26 6.12
N PHE A 175 -5.61 2.01 6.32
CA PHE A 175 -6.10 2.94 5.31
C PHE A 175 -6.55 4.27 5.94
N TYR A 176 -7.08 5.21 5.15
CA TYR A 176 -7.26 6.61 5.52
C TYR A 176 -8.69 6.99 5.96
N GLY A 177 -9.62 6.04 6.03
CA GLY A 177 -11.03 6.25 6.40
C GLY A 177 -12.02 6.17 5.24
N ASN A 178 -11.54 5.86 4.04
CA ASN A 178 -12.35 5.83 2.81
C ASN A 178 -12.29 4.49 2.05
N ILE A 179 -11.78 3.43 2.65
CA ILE A 179 -11.61 2.13 1.97
C ILE A 179 -12.92 1.61 1.37
N ASN A 180 -14.05 1.87 2.01
CA ASN A 180 -15.36 1.44 1.50
C ASN A 180 -15.72 2.09 0.15
N GLN A 181 -15.33 3.36 -0.08
CA GLN A 181 -15.51 4.00 -1.38
C GLN A 181 -14.59 3.36 -2.42
N VAL A 182 -13.33 3.14 -2.07
CA VAL A 182 -12.33 2.49 -2.95
C VAL A 182 -12.77 1.10 -3.38
N LEU A 183 -13.32 0.28 -2.47
CA LEU A 183 -13.84 -1.05 -2.80
C LEU A 183 -15.05 -1.00 -3.73
N LYS A 184 -15.94 0.00 -3.58
CA LYS A 184 -17.08 0.21 -4.48
C LYS A 184 -16.62 0.58 -5.88
N ASP A 185 -15.64 1.47 -6.01
CA ASP A 185 -15.10 1.88 -7.31
C ASP A 185 -14.49 0.70 -8.07
N ALA A 186 -13.87 -0.23 -7.34
CA ALA A 186 -13.34 -1.47 -7.89
C ALA A 186 -14.41 -2.59 -8.05
N GLU A 187 -15.64 -2.34 -7.64
CA GLU A 187 -16.75 -3.33 -7.64
C GLU A 187 -16.43 -4.63 -6.88
N ILE A 188 -15.68 -4.52 -5.77
CA ILE A 188 -15.31 -5.66 -4.91
C ILE A 188 -15.84 -5.55 -3.48
N ASP A 189 -16.59 -4.53 -3.14
CA ASP A 189 -17.19 -4.34 -1.82
C ASP A 189 -18.11 -5.49 -1.38
N GLY A 190 -18.82 -6.10 -2.32
CA GLY A 190 -19.74 -7.21 -2.08
C GLY A 190 -19.10 -8.58 -1.78
N TYR A 191 -17.76 -8.67 -1.78
CA TYR A 191 -17.06 -9.93 -1.46
C TYR A 191 -16.71 -10.08 0.02
N PHE A 192 -16.67 -8.99 0.78
CA PHE A 192 -16.23 -8.99 2.17
C PHE A 192 -17.41 -8.94 3.13
N LYS A 193 -17.45 -9.89 4.07
CA LYS A 193 -18.40 -9.93 5.19
C LYS A 193 -18.25 -8.71 6.10
N GLU A 194 -17.01 -8.28 6.30
CA GLU A 194 -16.63 -7.13 7.14
C GLU A 194 -15.40 -6.46 6.56
N VAL A 195 -15.32 -5.14 6.71
CA VAL A 195 -14.17 -4.31 6.34
C VAL A 195 -13.63 -3.64 7.60
N ILE A 196 -12.42 -4.00 8.00
CA ILE A 196 -11.76 -3.49 9.21
C ILE A 196 -10.65 -2.54 8.78
N GLU A 197 -10.94 -1.26 8.93
CA GLU A 197 -10.05 -0.18 8.54
C GLU A 197 -9.41 0.47 9.76
N SER A 198 -8.07 0.61 9.75
CA SER A 198 -7.31 1.11 10.91
C SER A 198 -7.74 2.50 11.38
N ALA A 199 -8.10 3.39 10.45
CA ALA A 199 -8.56 4.74 10.77
C ALA A 199 -9.91 4.74 11.50
N VAL A 200 -10.75 3.73 11.27
CA VAL A 200 -12.08 3.58 11.88
C VAL A 200 -11.99 2.89 13.24
N VAL A 201 -11.23 1.79 13.32
CA VAL A 201 -11.17 0.97 14.55
C VAL A 201 -10.12 1.47 15.56
N GLY A 202 -9.28 2.44 15.18
CA GLY A 202 -8.24 3.00 16.06
C GLY A 202 -7.06 2.07 16.36
N VAL A 203 -6.99 0.92 15.67
CA VAL A 203 -5.89 -0.06 15.78
C VAL A 203 -5.33 -0.31 14.39
N ARG A 204 -3.99 -0.31 14.27
CA ARG A 204 -3.32 -0.50 12.98
C ARG A 204 -2.25 -1.58 13.01
N LYS A 205 -1.99 -2.20 11.88
CA LYS A 205 -0.84 -3.09 11.68
C LYS A 205 0.47 -2.34 11.98
N PRO A 206 1.45 -2.94 12.62
CA PRO A 206 1.62 -4.38 12.91
C PRO A 206 1.00 -4.86 14.24
N ASN A 207 0.10 -4.11 14.89
CA ASN A 207 -0.56 -4.58 16.09
C ASN A 207 -1.47 -5.77 15.73
N PRO A 208 -1.26 -6.98 16.31
CA PRO A 208 -2.05 -8.17 15.97
C PRO A 208 -3.53 -8.05 16.35
N ALA A 209 -3.89 -7.10 17.20
CA ALA A 209 -5.29 -6.87 17.60
C ALA A 209 -6.19 -6.54 16.40
N ILE A 210 -5.66 -5.91 15.33
CA ILE A 210 -6.47 -5.63 14.15
C ILE A 210 -6.85 -6.94 13.41
N PHE A 211 -5.96 -7.93 13.36
CA PHE A 211 -6.27 -9.26 12.81
C PHE A 211 -7.20 -10.05 13.74
N ALA A 212 -7.09 -9.87 15.07
CA ALA A 212 -8.04 -10.47 16.00
C ALA A 212 -9.47 -10.00 15.76
N LEU A 213 -9.68 -8.72 15.40
CA LEU A 213 -10.99 -8.22 14.96
C LEU A 213 -11.48 -8.98 13.73
N GLY A 214 -10.62 -9.21 12.74
CA GLY A 214 -10.95 -9.98 11.53
C GLY A 214 -11.31 -11.44 11.83
N VAL A 215 -10.56 -12.09 12.72
CA VAL A 215 -10.85 -13.46 13.19
C VAL A 215 -12.21 -13.51 13.88
N CYS A 216 -12.51 -12.53 14.76
CA CYS A 216 -13.82 -12.42 15.41
C CYS A 216 -14.95 -12.19 14.40
N ALA A 217 -14.74 -11.34 13.39
CA ALA A 217 -15.72 -11.10 12.33
C ALA A 217 -16.05 -12.35 11.51
N LEU A 218 -15.06 -13.24 11.34
CA LEU A 218 -15.26 -14.54 10.68
C LEU A 218 -15.99 -15.57 11.58
N ASP A 219 -15.99 -15.36 12.89
CA ASP A 219 -16.52 -16.33 13.89
C ASP A 219 -15.84 -17.71 13.79
N LEU A 220 -14.52 -17.71 13.62
CA LEU A 220 -13.69 -18.88 13.44
C LEU A 220 -12.51 -18.89 14.42
N PRO A 221 -11.97 -20.06 14.79
CA PRO A 221 -10.68 -20.11 15.47
C PRO A 221 -9.56 -19.65 14.53
N ALA A 222 -8.56 -18.94 15.08
CA ALA A 222 -7.45 -18.40 14.28
C ALA A 222 -6.75 -19.48 13.44
N SER A 223 -6.65 -20.71 13.93
CA SER A 223 -6.05 -21.85 13.22
C SER A 223 -6.82 -22.33 11.99
N GLN A 224 -8.01 -21.78 11.71
CA GLN A 224 -8.79 -22.04 10.51
C GLN A 224 -8.90 -20.82 9.60
N VAL A 225 -8.20 -19.73 9.95
CA VAL A 225 -8.17 -18.47 9.18
C VAL A 225 -6.86 -18.36 8.43
N LEU A 226 -6.96 -18.01 7.15
CA LEU A 226 -5.83 -17.66 6.30
C LEU A 226 -5.74 -16.14 6.18
N VAL A 227 -4.58 -15.57 6.46
CA VAL A 227 -4.28 -14.16 6.19
C VAL A 227 -3.39 -14.07 4.97
N VAL A 228 -3.78 -13.24 4.00
CA VAL A 228 -3.01 -12.94 2.79
C VAL A 228 -2.58 -11.49 2.85
N GLY A 229 -1.29 -11.23 2.73
CA GLY A 229 -0.72 -9.87 2.80
C GLY A 229 0.63 -9.77 2.10
N ASP A 230 1.04 -8.54 1.75
CA ASP A 230 2.29 -8.25 1.05
C ASP A 230 3.45 -7.94 1.99
N THR A 231 3.15 -7.39 3.17
CA THR A 231 4.19 -6.89 4.06
C THR A 231 4.50 -7.90 5.18
N TYR A 232 5.69 -8.51 5.11
CA TYR A 232 6.14 -9.51 6.09
C TYR A 232 5.96 -9.06 7.55
N GLY A 233 6.40 -7.83 7.89
CA GLY A 233 6.35 -7.32 9.26
C GLY A 233 4.97 -6.81 9.69
N LYS A 234 4.13 -6.36 8.76
CA LYS A 234 2.80 -5.79 9.08
C LYS A 234 1.68 -6.81 8.98
N ASP A 235 1.80 -7.83 8.12
CA ASP A 235 0.74 -8.80 7.86
C ASP A 235 1.13 -10.19 8.36
N ILE A 236 2.25 -10.74 7.90
CA ILE A 236 2.62 -12.14 8.12
C ILE A 236 2.94 -12.40 9.58
N ILE A 237 3.87 -11.64 10.16
CA ILE A 237 4.31 -11.85 11.55
C ILE A 237 3.18 -11.67 12.57
N PRO A 238 2.37 -10.59 12.55
CA PRO A 238 1.31 -10.43 13.53
C PRO A 238 0.18 -11.47 13.38
N ALA A 239 -0.17 -11.85 12.14
CA ALA A 239 -1.17 -12.88 11.89
C ALA A 239 -0.68 -14.28 12.33
N HIS A 240 0.58 -14.62 12.03
CA HIS A 240 1.21 -15.86 12.49
C HIS A 240 1.25 -15.94 14.03
N LYS A 241 1.64 -14.84 14.72
CA LYS A 241 1.63 -14.77 16.20
C LYS A 241 0.24 -14.94 16.80
N LEU A 242 -0.81 -14.55 16.09
CA LEU A 242 -2.21 -14.78 16.50
C LEU A 242 -2.63 -16.25 16.31
N GLY A 243 -1.86 -17.05 15.59
CA GLY A 243 -2.14 -18.45 15.28
C GLY A 243 -2.91 -18.65 13.97
N CYS A 244 -2.97 -17.64 13.11
CA CYS A 244 -3.51 -17.77 11.76
C CYS A 244 -2.50 -18.45 10.84
N HIS A 245 -3.01 -19.09 9.78
CA HIS A 245 -2.23 -19.42 8.61
C HIS A 245 -1.92 -18.15 7.80
N THR A 246 -0.78 -18.13 7.09
CA THR A 246 -0.37 -16.93 6.36
C THR A 246 0.15 -17.28 4.96
N LEU A 247 -0.27 -16.50 3.97
CA LEU A 247 0.33 -16.46 2.63
C LEU A 247 0.92 -15.08 2.39
N TRP A 248 2.19 -15.07 2.05
CA TRP A 248 2.89 -13.85 1.70
C TRP A 248 2.89 -13.66 0.18
N ILE A 249 2.14 -12.66 -0.30
CA ILE A 249 2.27 -12.22 -1.70
C ILE A 249 3.50 -11.31 -1.80
N LYS A 250 4.55 -11.80 -2.48
CA LYS A 250 5.87 -11.17 -2.47
C LYS A 250 6.17 -10.57 -3.84
N GLY A 251 6.09 -9.26 -3.96
CA GLY A 251 6.53 -8.43 -5.07
C GLY A 251 7.78 -7.62 -4.74
N LEU A 252 7.95 -6.50 -5.44
CA LEU A 252 9.02 -5.53 -5.19
C LEU A 252 8.81 -4.86 -3.84
N GLN A 253 9.87 -4.79 -3.06
CA GLN A 253 9.81 -4.24 -1.70
C GLN A 253 10.58 -2.92 -1.63
N TRP A 254 10.14 -2.06 -0.70
CA TRP A 254 10.83 -0.81 -0.38
C TRP A 254 12.32 -1.01 -0.03
N GLU A 255 12.59 -2.01 0.80
CA GLU A 255 13.90 -2.47 1.18
C GLU A 255 13.91 -4.00 1.22
N GLU A 256 14.91 -4.60 0.60
CA GLU A 256 15.15 -6.02 0.76
C GLU A 256 15.71 -6.28 2.17
N LYS A 257 14.87 -6.83 3.04
CA LYS A 257 15.27 -7.31 4.37
C LYS A 257 15.41 -8.82 4.36
N GLN A 258 16.49 -9.32 4.96
CA GLN A 258 16.56 -10.74 5.27
C GLN A 258 15.49 -11.07 6.31
N VAL A 259 14.58 -11.95 5.94
CA VAL A 259 13.48 -12.43 6.77
C VAL A 259 13.45 -13.95 6.78
N ASP A 260 12.84 -14.54 7.79
CA ASP A 260 12.66 -15.99 7.86
C ASP A 260 11.46 -16.40 6.97
N GLU A 261 11.77 -16.82 5.75
CA GLU A 261 10.76 -17.24 4.77
C GLU A 261 10.09 -18.59 5.11
N SER A 262 10.49 -19.24 6.20
CA SER A 262 9.83 -20.46 6.71
C SER A 262 8.61 -20.18 7.57
N ILE A 263 8.37 -18.93 7.97
CA ILE A 263 7.23 -18.54 8.82
C ILE A 263 5.90 -18.55 8.06
N PRO A 264 5.75 -17.96 6.86
CA PRO A 264 4.50 -18.09 6.12
C PRO A 264 4.29 -19.54 5.65
N ASP A 265 3.03 -19.98 5.62
CA ASP A 265 2.67 -21.30 5.09
C ASP A 265 2.93 -21.41 3.58
N GLY A 266 3.03 -20.28 2.89
CA GLY A 266 3.43 -20.19 1.50
C GLY A 266 3.79 -18.79 1.07
N ILE A 267 4.56 -18.72 -0.03
CA ILE A 267 4.91 -17.47 -0.72
C ILE A 267 4.34 -17.55 -2.12
N ILE A 268 3.59 -16.53 -2.52
CA ILE A 268 2.94 -16.43 -3.83
C ILE A 268 3.36 -15.14 -4.55
N ARG A 269 3.20 -15.12 -5.86
CA ARG A 269 3.51 -13.96 -6.73
C ARG A 269 2.26 -13.36 -7.36
N LYS A 270 1.18 -14.13 -7.39
CA LYS A 270 -0.14 -13.71 -7.88
C LYS A 270 -1.20 -14.22 -6.92
N LEU A 271 -2.26 -13.44 -6.78
CA LEU A 271 -3.36 -13.79 -5.88
C LEU A 271 -3.97 -15.15 -6.22
N SER A 272 -4.11 -15.48 -7.51
CA SER A 272 -4.67 -16.75 -7.97
C SER A 272 -3.91 -18.00 -7.48
N GLU A 273 -2.61 -17.88 -7.18
CA GLU A 273 -1.81 -18.99 -6.66
C GLU A 273 -2.25 -19.45 -5.26
N MET A 274 -3.00 -18.61 -4.52
CA MET A 274 -3.52 -18.97 -3.21
C MET A 274 -4.48 -20.16 -3.23
N GLU A 275 -5.15 -20.40 -4.36
CA GLU A 275 -6.10 -21.50 -4.53
C GLU A 275 -5.43 -22.88 -4.41
N GLU A 276 -4.12 -22.97 -4.66
CA GLU A 276 -3.35 -24.19 -4.48
C GLU A 276 -3.27 -24.64 -3.01
N PHE A 277 -3.41 -23.71 -2.07
CA PHE A 277 -3.38 -23.95 -0.63
C PHE A 277 -4.75 -24.30 -0.05
N LEU A 278 -5.83 -24.06 -0.79
CA LEU A 278 -7.21 -24.20 -0.35
C LEU A 278 -7.84 -25.53 -0.86
N LYS A 279 -8.86 -25.98 -0.16
CA LYS A 279 -9.66 -27.16 -0.55
C LYS A 279 -10.83 -26.70 -1.45
N ILE A 280 -10.52 -26.06 -2.57
CA ILE A 280 -11.51 -25.72 -3.59
C ILE A 280 -11.80 -26.98 -4.39
N SER A 281 -13.07 -27.37 -4.48
CA SER A 281 -13.54 -28.57 -5.20
C SER A 281 -14.09 -28.19 -6.57
#